data_f5c570096a0875f3426d1598c6e74ca7
#
_entry.id   f5c570096a0875f3426d1598c6e74ca7
#
_cell.length_a   1.000
_cell.length_b   1.000
_cell.length_c   1.000
_cell.angle_alpha   90.00
_cell.angle_beta   90.00
_cell.angle_gamma   90.00
#
_symmetry.space_group_name_H-M   'P 1'
#
loop_
_entity.id
_entity.type
_entity.pdbx_description
1 polymer ?
#
loop_
_entity_poly.entity_id
_entity_poly.type
_entity_poly.pdbx_seq_one_letter_code
_entity_poly.pdbx_strand_id
1 'polypeptide(L)'
;MAFMLTPKQNLLETLKKDGKPECLCNSFTMFRGIPGDPCFKLIRGNRIRGTKSYDQWGTLILFPEDAPAAIPYVTEENQVIKDVAEWQKYVKVPDLAGKCSEGWEEALEAKSRIDQEKYLTMVVMGTGIFEQLHMLMTFENTLMNFLLEPEAMHELIDVICEYRLTYMKLVVENLHPDCIVSHDDWGAKDSLFMSPEVWREFFKEPYRKLYDYLHSQGVIVMHHADSYLEPIVEDMAEIGVDIWQGVLNTNNIAAISEKVGDRMLLMGGIDSVIDRIFTILQR
;
A
#
# COMPACT_ATOMS: atom_id res chain seq x y z
N MET A 1 33.29 8.78 9.63
CA MET A 1 32.65 10.02 10.15
C MET A 1 31.34 9.60 10.81
N ALA A 2 31.01 10.14 11.98
CA ALA A 2 29.68 9.96 12.56
C ALA A 2 28.72 10.89 11.80
N PHE A 3 27.53 10.38 11.44
CA PHE A 3 26.47 11.24 10.88
C PHE A 3 26.01 12.22 11.97
N MET A 4 25.76 13.48 11.58
CA MET A 4 25.22 14.50 12.49
C MET A 4 23.69 14.43 12.55
N LEU A 5 23.05 14.05 11.41
CA LEU A 5 21.60 13.88 11.36
C LEU A 5 21.16 12.52 11.86
N THR A 6 20.06 12.49 12.64
CA THR A 6 19.38 11.22 12.95
C THR A 6 18.76 10.63 11.68
N PRO A 7 18.45 9.32 11.65
CA PRO A 7 17.71 8.73 10.52
C PRO A 7 16.44 9.49 10.15
N LYS A 8 15.66 9.93 11.15
CA LYS A 8 14.46 10.77 10.97
C LYS A 8 14.81 12.09 10.28
N GLN A 9 15.78 12.82 10.82
CA GLN A 9 16.20 14.10 10.26
C GLN A 9 16.72 13.94 8.83
N ASN A 10 17.50 12.87 8.56
CA ASN A 10 18.06 12.62 7.24
C ASN A 10 16.98 12.37 6.18
N LEU A 11 15.92 11.60 6.52
CA LEU A 11 14.80 11.40 5.60
C LEU A 11 14.00 12.70 5.40
N LEU A 12 13.72 13.45 6.45
CA LEU A 12 13.03 14.72 6.34
C LEU A 12 13.81 15.73 5.49
N GLU A 13 15.15 15.73 5.56
CA GLU A 13 15.99 16.51 4.64
C GLU A 13 15.88 15.98 3.19
N THR A 14 15.80 14.66 2.99
CA THR A 14 15.63 14.07 1.65
C THR A 14 14.30 14.45 1.00
N LEU A 15 13.24 14.62 1.79
CA LEU A 15 11.91 15.03 1.31
C LEU A 15 11.81 16.53 0.95
N LYS A 16 12.77 17.36 1.39
CA LYS A 16 12.78 18.80 1.09
C LYS A 16 13.41 19.05 -0.26
N LYS A 17 12.86 19.99 -1.03
CA LYS A 17 13.37 20.43 -2.33
C LYS A 17 14.86 20.81 -2.30
N ASP A 18 15.28 21.59 -1.31
CA ASP A 18 16.68 22.03 -1.16
C ASP A 18 17.33 21.42 0.09
N GLY A 19 16.88 20.24 0.49
CA GLY A 19 17.35 19.55 1.67
C GLY A 19 18.79 19.06 1.52
N LYS A 20 19.42 18.80 2.65
CA LYS A 20 20.84 18.39 2.72
C LYS A 20 20.98 17.07 3.49
N PRO A 21 20.50 15.96 2.93
CA PRO A 21 20.69 14.66 3.56
C PRO A 21 22.18 14.28 3.58
N GLU A 22 22.60 13.57 4.61
CA GLU A 22 24.01 13.12 4.76
C GLU A 22 24.24 11.71 4.16
N CYS A 23 23.17 10.93 3.95
CA CYS A 23 23.26 9.59 3.38
C CYS A 23 21.98 9.20 2.62
N LEU A 24 22.08 8.15 1.81
CA LEU A 24 20.93 7.53 1.18
C LEU A 24 20.01 6.90 2.25
N CYS A 25 18.71 7.09 2.05
CA CYS A 25 17.67 6.54 2.92
C CYS A 25 17.27 5.14 2.49
N ASN A 26 16.88 4.30 3.46
CA ASN A 26 16.15 3.08 3.21
C ASN A 26 15.11 2.85 4.31
N SER A 27 14.04 2.11 3.98
CA SER A 27 12.90 1.90 4.89
C SER A 27 13.31 1.24 6.23
N PHE A 28 14.27 0.33 6.23
CA PHE A 28 14.67 -0.42 7.43
C PHE A 28 15.44 0.44 8.45
N THR A 29 16.16 1.47 7.98
CA THR A 29 16.96 2.33 8.85
C THR A 29 16.21 3.58 9.30
N MET A 30 15.26 4.09 8.51
CA MET A 30 14.58 5.36 8.76
C MET A 30 13.27 5.19 9.54
N PHE A 31 12.56 4.09 9.30
CA PHE A 31 11.24 3.85 9.87
C PHE A 31 11.22 2.76 10.93
N ARG A 32 10.23 2.84 11.82
CA ARG A 32 9.85 1.78 12.75
C ARG A 32 8.35 1.53 12.63
N GLY A 33 7.99 0.28 12.31
CA GLY A 33 6.60 -0.12 12.22
C GLY A 33 5.92 -0.15 13.58
N ILE A 34 4.66 0.27 13.62
CA ILE A 34 3.78 0.12 14.78
C ILE A 34 2.89 -1.10 14.52
N PRO A 35 3.16 -2.27 15.11
CA PRO A 35 2.29 -3.43 15.01
C PRO A 35 1.13 -3.33 15.99
N GLY A 36 0.14 -4.21 15.82
CA GLY A 36 -0.90 -4.43 16.82
C GLY A 36 -2.18 -3.60 16.63
N ASP A 37 -2.29 -2.86 15.50
CA ASP A 37 -3.52 -2.13 15.21
C ASP A 37 -4.72 -3.09 15.08
N PRO A 38 -5.86 -2.80 15.73
CA PRO A 38 -7.02 -3.69 15.77
C PRO A 38 -7.71 -3.82 14.41
N CYS A 39 -7.66 -2.78 13.57
CA CYS A 39 -8.26 -2.82 12.23
C CYS A 39 -7.53 -3.85 11.35
N PHE A 40 -6.20 -3.85 11.38
CA PHE A 40 -5.41 -4.82 10.64
C PHE A 40 -5.71 -6.27 11.06
N LYS A 41 -5.80 -6.49 12.37
CA LYS A 41 -6.17 -7.82 12.91
C LYS A 41 -7.56 -8.24 12.46
N LEU A 42 -8.53 -7.31 12.53
CA LEU A 42 -9.90 -7.57 12.11
C LEU A 42 -9.97 -7.91 10.61
N ILE A 43 -9.36 -7.08 9.76
CA ILE A 43 -9.45 -7.24 8.30
C ILE A 43 -8.82 -8.56 7.86
N ARG A 44 -7.63 -8.86 8.35
CA ARG A 44 -6.87 -10.04 7.93
C ARG A 44 -7.44 -11.36 8.46
N GLY A 45 -8.20 -11.31 9.54
CA GLY A 45 -8.67 -12.52 10.21
C GLY A 45 -7.53 -13.42 10.71
N ASN A 46 -7.86 -14.67 11.07
CA ASN A 46 -6.89 -15.65 11.55
C ASN A 46 -6.16 -16.29 10.38
N ARG A 47 -4.85 -16.07 10.28
CA ARG A 47 -3.97 -16.66 9.26
C ARG A 47 -3.06 -17.70 9.92
N ILE A 48 -3.58 -18.91 10.07
CA ILE A 48 -2.86 -20.06 10.66
C ILE A 48 -2.29 -20.90 9.53
N ARG A 49 -0.99 -21.21 9.58
CA ARG A 49 -0.30 -22.04 8.58
C ARG A 49 -0.99 -23.43 8.47
N GLY A 50 -1.09 -23.94 7.27
CA GLY A 50 -1.80 -25.19 6.98
C GLY A 50 -3.31 -25.09 6.96
N THR A 51 -3.89 -23.89 7.11
CA THR A 51 -5.35 -23.74 7.16
C THR A 51 -5.91 -22.84 6.06
N LYS A 52 -7.23 -22.93 5.92
CA LYS A 52 -8.06 -22.03 5.11
C LYS A 52 -8.91 -21.18 6.04
N SER A 53 -9.08 -19.91 5.72
CA SER A 53 -9.95 -18.98 6.45
C SER A 53 -10.62 -18.02 5.48
N TYR A 54 -11.61 -17.28 5.96
CA TYR A 54 -12.18 -16.17 5.22
C TYR A 54 -11.80 -14.87 5.91
N ASP A 55 -11.46 -13.86 5.12
CA ASP A 55 -11.30 -12.50 5.64
C ASP A 55 -12.68 -11.86 5.95
N GLN A 56 -12.67 -10.63 6.40
CA GLN A 56 -13.92 -9.94 6.78
C GLN A 56 -14.76 -9.51 5.56
N TRP A 57 -14.19 -9.54 4.35
CA TRP A 57 -14.90 -9.27 3.11
C TRP A 57 -15.49 -10.54 2.49
N GLY A 58 -15.18 -11.71 3.05
CA GLY A 58 -15.62 -13.02 2.56
C GLY A 58 -14.65 -13.65 1.56
N THR A 59 -13.47 -13.09 1.35
CA THR A 59 -12.44 -13.67 0.48
C THR A 59 -11.81 -14.90 1.13
N LEU A 60 -11.69 -15.98 0.38
CA LEU A 60 -10.98 -17.19 0.83
C LEU A 60 -9.47 -16.93 0.89
N ILE A 61 -8.89 -17.16 2.05
CA ILE A 61 -7.46 -17.04 2.32
C ILE A 61 -6.88 -18.44 2.56
N LEU A 62 -5.83 -18.78 1.84
CA LEU A 62 -5.07 -20.01 2.04
C LEU A 62 -3.74 -19.67 2.72
N PHE A 63 -3.32 -20.50 3.67
CA PHE A 63 -1.98 -20.46 4.19
C PHE A 63 -1.35 -21.88 4.09
N PRO A 64 -0.80 -22.27 2.94
CA PRO A 64 -0.16 -23.58 2.78
C PRO A 64 0.98 -23.80 3.78
N GLU A 65 1.26 -25.06 4.11
CA GLU A 65 2.32 -25.43 5.07
C GLU A 65 3.71 -24.96 4.64
N ASP A 66 3.98 -24.98 3.35
CA ASP A 66 5.27 -24.66 2.72
C ASP A 66 5.34 -23.20 2.21
N ALA A 67 4.24 -22.43 2.30
CA ALA A 67 4.22 -21.06 1.83
C ALA A 67 4.81 -20.07 2.87
N PRO A 68 5.52 -19.02 2.43
CA PRO A 68 6.06 -18.00 3.33
C PRO A 68 4.97 -17.11 3.95
N ALA A 69 3.81 -16.98 3.30
CA ALA A 69 2.70 -16.15 3.72
C ALA A 69 1.34 -16.71 3.31
N ALA A 70 0.29 -16.26 3.96
CA ALA A 70 -1.09 -16.50 3.54
C ALA A 70 -1.41 -15.67 2.29
N ILE A 71 -2.12 -16.29 1.36
CA ILE A 71 -2.49 -15.69 0.07
C ILE A 71 -4.01 -15.73 -0.14
N PRO A 72 -4.61 -14.70 -0.77
CA PRO A 72 -5.98 -14.80 -1.26
C PRO A 72 -6.05 -15.86 -2.37
N TYR A 73 -7.12 -16.64 -2.37
CA TYR A 73 -7.37 -17.68 -3.36
C TYR A 73 -8.77 -17.48 -3.96
N VAL A 74 -8.80 -16.77 -5.06
CA VAL A 74 -10.05 -16.36 -5.72
C VAL A 74 -10.16 -17.05 -7.08
N THR A 75 -11.27 -17.74 -7.29
CA THR A 75 -11.64 -18.40 -8.54
C THR A 75 -13.06 -18.04 -8.89
N GLU A 76 -13.50 -18.34 -10.11
CA GLU A 76 -14.91 -18.15 -10.52
C GLU A 76 -15.91 -18.87 -9.61
N GLU A 77 -15.51 -19.99 -9.02
CA GLU A 77 -16.36 -20.78 -8.15
C GLU A 77 -16.57 -20.12 -6.77
N ASN A 78 -15.48 -19.53 -6.21
CA ASN A 78 -15.47 -19.03 -4.83
C ASN A 78 -15.39 -17.52 -4.69
N GLN A 79 -15.34 -16.76 -5.80
CA GLN A 79 -15.38 -15.29 -5.76
C GLN A 79 -16.61 -14.80 -5.02
N VAL A 80 -16.47 -13.71 -4.28
CA VAL A 80 -17.55 -13.11 -3.48
C VAL A 80 -18.62 -12.52 -4.41
N ILE A 81 -18.21 -11.68 -5.35
CA ILE A 81 -19.11 -11.02 -6.32
C ILE A 81 -19.26 -11.93 -7.55
N LYS A 82 -20.49 -12.36 -7.82
CA LYS A 82 -20.81 -13.18 -9.01
C LYS A 82 -21.24 -12.32 -10.19
N ASP A 83 -21.82 -11.17 -9.91
CA ASP A 83 -22.29 -10.18 -10.88
C ASP A 83 -22.05 -8.80 -10.26
N VAL A 84 -21.16 -8.02 -10.87
CA VAL A 84 -20.78 -6.71 -10.34
C VAL A 84 -21.91 -5.68 -10.48
N ALA A 85 -22.79 -5.81 -11.46
CA ALA A 85 -23.97 -4.95 -11.58
C ALA A 85 -24.92 -5.05 -10.38
N GLU A 86 -24.80 -6.14 -9.61
CA GLU A 86 -25.58 -6.39 -8.40
C GLU A 86 -24.68 -6.57 -7.15
N TRP A 87 -23.49 -5.96 -7.13
CA TRP A 87 -22.46 -6.16 -6.09
C TRP A 87 -22.99 -6.01 -4.66
N GLN A 88 -23.98 -5.15 -4.44
CA GLN A 88 -24.59 -4.91 -3.14
C GLN A 88 -25.27 -6.16 -2.54
N LYS A 89 -25.63 -7.14 -3.36
CA LYS A 89 -26.20 -8.42 -2.91
C LYS A 89 -25.16 -9.35 -2.30
N TYR A 90 -23.88 -9.16 -2.67
CA TYR A 90 -22.79 -10.07 -2.33
C TYR A 90 -21.85 -9.47 -1.27
N VAL A 91 -21.61 -8.17 -1.31
CA VAL A 91 -20.62 -7.51 -0.46
C VAL A 91 -21.24 -7.02 0.83
N LYS A 92 -20.63 -7.43 1.94
CA LYS A 92 -20.89 -6.86 3.24
C LYS A 92 -19.64 -6.12 3.72
N VAL A 93 -19.68 -4.81 3.66
CA VAL A 93 -18.56 -3.96 4.12
C VAL A 93 -18.31 -4.20 5.61
N PRO A 94 -17.05 -4.51 6.02
CA PRO A 94 -16.74 -4.69 7.43
C PRO A 94 -16.92 -3.40 8.24
N ASP A 95 -17.54 -3.48 9.39
CA ASP A 95 -17.73 -2.35 10.29
C ASP A 95 -16.45 -2.08 11.10
N LEU A 96 -15.57 -1.22 10.57
CA LEU A 96 -14.35 -0.80 11.27
C LEU A 96 -14.65 0.15 12.43
N ALA A 97 -15.52 1.13 12.22
CA ALA A 97 -15.81 2.15 13.21
C ALA A 97 -16.39 1.54 14.49
N GLY A 98 -17.31 0.56 14.35
CA GLY A 98 -17.89 -0.12 15.51
C GLY A 98 -16.94 -1.12 16.17
N LYS A 99 -16.14 -1.86 15.38
CA LYS A 99 -15.32 -2.96 15.91
C LYS A 99 -13.90 -2.56 16.31
N CYS A 100 -13.41 -1.44 15.82
CA CYS A 100 -12.06 -0.93 16.11
C CYS A 100 -12.08 0.39 16.90
N SER A 101 -13.19 0.70 17.57
CA SER A 101 -13.27 1.83 18.52
C SER A 101 -12.38 1.66 19.75
N GLU A 102 -11.98 0.42 20.06
CA GLU A 102 -11.12 0.03 21.17
C GLU A 102 -10.05 -0.97 20.71
N GLY A 103 -9.16 -1.39 21.60
CA GLY A 103 -8.15 -2.43 21.34
C GLY A 103 -6.84 -1.89 20.78
N TRP A 104 -6.55 -0.60 20.97
CA TRP A 104 -5.33 0.05 20.51
C TRP A 104 -4.14 -0.07 21.48
N GLU A 105 -4.33 -0.66 22.66
CA GLU A 105 -3.34 -0.70 23.75
C GLU A 105 -2.03 -1.35 23.29
N GLU A 106 -2.11 -2.46 22.55
CA GLU A 106 -0.92 -3.16 22.03
C GLU A 106 -0.12 -2.27 21.07
N ALA A 107 -0.81 -1.57 20.15
CA ALA A 107 -0.16 -0.69 19.20
C ALA A 107 0.43 0.55 19.87
N LEU A 108 -0.26 1.13 20.86
CA LEU A 108 0.24 2.24 21.67
C LEU A 108 1.46 1.83 22.49
N GLU A 109 1.46 0.65 23.09
CA GLU A 109 2.61 0.11 23.81
C GLU A 109 3.79 -0.11 22.85
N ALA A 110 3.55 -0.69 21.67
CA ALA A 110 4.58 -0.87 20.66
C ALA A 110 5.18 0.47 20.22
N LYS A 111 4.33 1.48 19.95
CA LYS A 111 4.76 2.84 19.61
C LYS A 111 5.60 3.48 20.70
N SER A 112 5.23 3.32 21.99
CA SER A 112 5.94 3.91 23.13
C SER A 112 7.39 3.42 23.28
N ARG A 113 7.71 2.24 22.71
CA ARG A 113 9.06 1.66 22.71
C ARG A 113 9.96 2.20 21.61
N ILE A 114 9.39 2.96 20.65
CA ILE A 114 10.13 3.54 19.54
C ILE A 114 10.76 4.87 19.98
N ASP A 115 12.07 5.02 19.73
CA ASP A 115 12.76 6.31 19.86
C ASP A 115 12.32 7.24 18.71
N GLN A 116 11.26 8.02 18.95
CA GLN A 116 10.63 8.90 17.97
C GLN A 116 11.44 10.17 17.67
N GLU A 117 12.47 10.48 18.46
CA GLU A 117 13.44 11.53 18.12
C GLU A 117 14.41 11.06 17.04
N LYS A 118 14.64 9.75 16.98
CA LYS A 118 15.59 9.13 16.06
C LYS A 118 14.96 8.54 14.80
N TYR A 119 13.76 7.97 14.91
CA TYR A 119 13.09 7.24 13.84
C TYR A 119 11.70 7.79 13.57
N LEU A 120 11.27 7.67 12.32
CA LEU A 120 9.88 7.88 11.92
C LEU A 120 9.06 6.62 12.25
N THR A 121 7.87 6.84 12.77
CA THR A 121 6.88 5.78 12.98
C THR A 121 6.08 5.53 11.71
N MET A 122 5.77 4.27 11.40
CA MET A 122 4.93 3.93 10.25
C MET A 122 3.90 2.86 10.57
N VAL A 123 2.76 2.93 9.89
CA VAL A 123 1.73 1.88 9.86
C VAL A 123 1.58 1.40 8.42
N VAL A 124 1.59 0.07 8.23
CA VAL A 124 1.37 -0.55 6.93
C VAL A 124 -0.10 -0.90 6.78
N MET A 125 -0.74 -0.32 5.77
CA MET A 125 -2.12 -0.57 5.40
C MET A 125 -2.16 -1.38 4.11
N GLY A 126 -2.21 -2.70 4.25
CA GLY A 126 -2.34 -3.64 3.14
C GLY A 126 -3.73 -3.61 2.54
N THR A 127 -3.83 -4.26 1.40
CA THR A 127 -4.96 -4.38 0.48
C THR A 127 -5.45 -3.02 -0.02
N GLY A 128 -4.95 -2.62 -1.17
CA GLY A 128 -5.37 -1.40 -1.86
C GLY A 128 -6.77 -1.51 -2.44
N ILE A 129 -7.18 -0.49 -3.20
CA ILE A 129 -8.52 -0.50 -3.84
C ILE A 129 -8.55 -1.55 -4.94
N PHE A 130 -7.54 -1.59 -5.81
CA PHE A 130 -7.47 -2.56 -6.91
C PHE A 130 -7.34 -3.98 -6.39
N GLU A 131 -6.44 -4.20 -5.41
CA GLU A 131 -6.30 -5.52 -4.77
C GLU A 131 -7.60 -5.99 -4.13
N GLN A 132 -8.35 -5.10 -3.46
CA GLN A 132 -9.63 -5.47 -2.87
C GLN A 132 -10.65 -5.88 -3.92
N LEU A 133 -10.68 -5.21 -5.09
CA LEU A 133 -11.56 -5.57 -6.19
C LEU A 133 -11.29 -7.00 -6.67
N HIS A 134 -10.04 -7.33 -7.00
CA HIS A 134 -9.72 -8.67 -7.50
C HIS A 134 -9.72 -9.76 -6.42
N MET A 135 -9.74 -9.39 -5.15
CA MET A 135 -10.05 -10.30 -4.05
C MET A 135 -11.54 -10.59 -3.90
N LEU A 136 -12.41 -9.67 -4.32
CA LEU A 136 -13.85 -9.86 -4.31
C LEU A 136 -14.38 -10.56 -5.57
N MET A 137 -13.77 -10.31 -6.70
CA MET A 137 -14.04 -10.96 -7.98
C MET A 137 -12.72 -11.31 -8.65
N THR A 138 -12.55 -12.35 -9.40
CA THR A 138 -11.24 -12.72 -9.96
C THR A 138 -10.51 -11.53 -10.61
N PHE A 139 -9.20 -11.66 -10.82
CA PHE A 139 -8.38 -10.65 -11.46
C PHE A 139 -8.91 -10.29 -12.88
N GLU A 140 -9.24 -11.33 -13.65
CA GLU A 140 -9.78 -11.18 -14.99
C GLU A 140 -11.13 -10.46 -15.00
N ASN A 141 -12.04 -10.87 -14.10
CA ASN A 141 -13.36 -10.22 -13.97
C ASN A 141 -13.23 -8.76 -13.57
N THR A 142 -12.28 -8.42 -12.69
CA THR A 142 -12.01 -7.03 -12.31
C THR A 142 -11.63 -6.18 -13.53
N LEU A 143 -10.69 -6.66 -14.33
CA LEU A 143 -10.24 -5.93 -15.53
C LEU A 143 -11.32 -5.82 -16.60
N MET A 144 -12.11 -6.88 -16.81
CA MET A 144 -13.21 -6.86 -17.76
C MET A 144 -14.31 -5.88 -17.34
N ASN A 145 -14.64 -5.83 -16.06
CA ASN A 145 -15.75 -5.03 -15.55
C ASN A 145 -15.47 -3.52 -15.58
N PHE A 146 -14.22 -3.07 -15.63
CA PHE A 146 -13.93 -1.66 -15.93
C PHE A 146 -14.49 -1.20 -17.29
N LEU A 147 -14.66 -2.14 -18.24
CA LEU A 147 -15.17 -1.86 -19.57
C LEU A 147 -16.63 -2.25 -19.74
N LEU A 148 -17.10 -3.29 -19.05
CA LEU A 148 -18.44 -3.84 -19.23
C LEU A 148 -19.46 -3.21 -18.28
N GLU A 149 -19.08 -2.90 -17.05
CA GLU A 149 -19.96 -2.40 -15.99
C GLU A 149 -19.30 -1.21 -15.24
N PRO A 150 -18.87 -0.15 -15.94
CA PRO A 150 -18.09 0.95 -15.37
C PRO A 150 -18.82 1.67 -14.22
N GLU A 151 -20.13 1.87 -14.31
CA GLU A 151 -20.93 2.54 -13.28
C GLU A 151 -20.92 1.73 -11.97
N ALA A 152 -21.14 0.41 -12.05
CA ALA A 152 -21.09 -0.46 -10.88
C ALA A 152 -19.68 -0.54 -10.27
N MET A 153 -18.64 -0.51 -11.11
CA MET A 153 -17.25 -0.47 -10.63
C MET A 153 -16.94 0.85 -9.92
N HIS A 154 -17.41 2.01 -10.40
CA HIS A 154 -17.28 3.28 -9.70
C HIS A 154 -17.95 3.24 -8.33
N GLU A 155 -19.21 2.76 -8.25
CA GLU A 155 -19.93 2.63 -6.96
C GLU A 155 -19.18 1.75 -5.96
N LEU A 156 -18.67 0.60 -6.40
CA LEU A 156 -17.93 -0.33 -5.54
C LEU A 156 -16.59 0.26 -5.09
N ILE A 157 -15.89 0.96 -5.99
CA ILE A 157 -14.64 1.66 -5.68
C ILE A 157 -14.87 2.75 -4.65
N ASP A 158 -15.94 3.52 -4.77
CA ASP A 158 -16.29 4.55 -3.79
C ASP A 158 -16.51 3.95 -2.40
N VAL A 159 -17.21 2.82 -2.31
CA VAL A 159 -17.42 2.11 -1.04
C VAL A 159 -16.11 1.60 -0.44
N ILE A 160 -15.22 1.03 -1.25
CA ILE A 160 -13.90 0.57 -0.79
C ILE A 160 -13.03 1.76 -0.36
N CYS A 161 -13.10 2.88 -1.10
CA CYS A 161 -12.40 4.12 -0.76
C CYS A 161 -12.85 4.68 0.59
N GLU A 162 -14.17 4.78 0.85
CA GLU A 162 -14.70 5.23 2.14
C GLU A 162 -14.32 4.29 3.29
N TYR A 163 -14.31 2.99 3.06
CA TYR A 163 -13.83 2.01 4.02
C TYR A 163 -12.35 2.25 4.37
N ARG A 164 -11.50 2.46 3.36
CA ARG A 164 -10.07 2.76 3.56
C ARG A 164 -9.86 4.09 4.26
N LEU A 165 -10.63 5.12 3.90
CA LEU A 165 -10.60 6.41 4.57
C LEU A 165 -10.97 6.30 6.05
N THR A 166 -11.98 5.48 6.38
CA THR A 166 -12.34 5.17 7.76
C THR A 166 -11.18 4.50 8.51
N TYR A 167 -10.52 3.53 7.88
CA TYR A 167 -9.34 2.89 8.45
C TYR A 167 -8.22 3.90 8.70
N MET A 168 -7.88 4.74 7.72
CA MET A 168 -6.87 5.78 7.86
C MET A 168 -7.18 6.73 9.02
N LYS A 169 -8.44 7.16 9.15
CA LYS A 169 -8.89 8.01 10.26
C LYS A 169 -8.66 7.34 11.61
N LEU A 170 -9.08 6.10 11.78
CA LEU A 170 -8.88 5.36 13.02
C LEU A 170 -7.40 5.21 13.39
N VAL A 171 -6.54 4.90 12.40
CA VAL A 171 -5.09 4.81 12.62
C VAL A 171 -4.48 6.16 13.00
N VAL A 172 -4.83 7.22 12.27
CA VAL A 172 -4.29 8.56 12.53
C VAL A 172 -4.74 9.08 13.90
N GLU A 173 -6.02 8.97 14.21
CA GLU A 173 -6.60 9.46 15.47
C GLU A 173 -6.05 8.74 16.71
N ASN A 174 -5.75 7.43 16.60
CA ASN A 174 -5.27 6.65 17.74
C ASN A 174 -3.75 6.57 17.83
N LEU A 175 -3.05 6.53 16.69
CA LEU A 175 -1.61 6.26 16.68
C LEU A 175 -0.77 7.47 16.26
N HIS A 176 -1.31 8.48 15.59
CA HIS A 176 -0.55 9.62 15.06
C HIS A 176 0.80 9.17 14.45
N PRO A 177 0.80 8.32 13.40
CA PRO A 177 2.04 7.87 12.78
C PRO A 177 2.67 8.98 11.95
N ASP A 178 4.02 8.97 11.82
CA ASP A 178 4.70 9.90 10.90
C ASP A 178 4.45 9.53 9.42
N CYS A 179 4.17 8.24 9.13
CA CYS A 179 4.00 7.72 7.77
C CYS A 179 2.94 6.61 7.71
N ILE A 180 2.15 6.61 6.64
CA ILE A 180 1.32 5.45 6.26
C ILE A 180 1.87 4.86 4.97
N VAL A 181 2.13 3.54 5.00
CA VAL A 181 2.45 2.74 3.82
C VAL A 181 1.14 2.20 3.26
N SER A 182 0.69 2.77 2.14
CA SER A 182 -0.47 2.33 1.39
C SER A 182 -0.03 1.35 0.32
N HIS A 183 -0.49 0.09 0.41
CA HIS A 183 -0.12 -0.95 -0.53
C HIS A 183 -1.23 -1.18 -1.56
N ASP A 184 -0.88 -1.10 -2.84
CA ASP A 184 -1.73 -1.51 -3.97
C ASP A 184 -0.87 -1.67 -5.24
N ASP A 185 -0.81 -2.86 -5.79
CA ASP A 185 -0.07 -3.11 -7.02
C ASP A 185 -0.94 -2.83 -8.24
N TRP A 186 -0.49 -1.93 -9.13
CA TRP A 186 -1.20 -1.54 -10.35
C TRP A 186 -0.57 -2.08 -11.63
N GLY A 187 0.47 -2.89 -11.47
CA GLY A 187 1.20 -3.46 -12.59
C GLY A 187 1.93 -4.74 -12.22
N ALA A 188 2.37 -5.42 -13.25
CA ALA A 188 3.31 -6.53 -13.19
C ALA A 188 4.76 -6.02 -13.22
N LYS A 189 5.70 -6.93 -13.44
CA LYS A 189 7.13 -6.61 -13.50
C LYS A 189 7.50 -5.63 -14.63
N ASP A 190 6.80 -5.67 -15.75
CA ASP A 190 7.15 -4.99 -17.00
C ASP A 190 5.99 -4.28 -17.70
N SER A 191 4.80 -4.30 -17.11
CA SER A 191 3.60 -3.65 -17.66
C SER A 191 2.61 -3.26 -16.57
N LEU A 192 1.78 -2.25 -16.83
CA LEU A 192 0.57 -1.99 -16.05
C LEU A 192 -0.43 -3.15 -16.24
N PHE A 193 -1.29 -3.39 -15.26
CA PHE A 193 -2.41 -4.33 -15.37
C PHE A 193 -3.55 -3.78 -16.24
N MET A 194 -3.68 -2.46 -16.32
CA MET A 194 -4.69 -1.74 -17.07
C MET A 194 -4.06 -0.56 -17.83
N SER A 195 -4.77 0.02 -18.80
CA SER A 195 -4.25 1.22 -19.46
C SER A 195 -4.17 2.41 -18.51
N PRO A 196 -3.26 3.39 -18.75
CA PRO A 196 -3.20 4.60 -17.95
C PRO A 196 -4.52 5.37 -17.87
N GLU A 197 -5.33 5.31 -18.93
CA GLU A 197 -6.65 5.95 -19.01
C GLU A 197 -7.63 5.30 -18.03
N VAL A 198 -7.70 3.96 -18.00
CA VAL A 198 -8.51 3.20 -17.05
C VAL A 198 -8.04 3.47 -15.61
N TRP A 199 -6.72 3.48 -15.37
CA TRP A 199 -6.21 3.79 -14.05
C TRP A 199 -6.61 5.21 -13.60
N ARG A 200 -6.51 6.22 -14.49
CA ARG A 200 -6.92 7.60 -14.18
C ARG A 200 -8.40 7.73 -13.90
N GLU A 201 -9.23 7.03 -14.67
CA GLU A 201 -10.67 7.04 -14.52
C GLU A 201 -11.12 6.47 -13.18
N PHE A 202 -10.59 5.29 -12.79
CA PHE A 202 -11.11 4.55 -11.65
C PHE A 202 -10.34 4.78 -10.34
N PHE A 203 -9.05 5.13 -10.38
CA PHE A 203 -8.20 5.14 -9.19
C PHE A 203 -7.64 6.52 -8.82
N LYS A 204 -7.44 7.42 -9.78
CA LYS A 204 -6.77 8.69 -9.51
C LYS A 204 -7.46 9.52 -8.43
N GLU A 205 -8.75 9.78 -8.56
CA GLU A 205 -9.49 10.61 -7.60
C GLU A 205 -9.76 9.88 -6.26
N PRO A 206 -10.12 8.58 -6.21
CA PRO A 206 -10.16 7.84 -4.96
C PRO A 206 -8.85 7.90 -4.16
N TYR A 207 -7.70 7.69 -4.81
CA TYR A 207 -6.41 7.79 -4.12
C TYR A 207 -6.05 9.22 -3.74
N ARG A 208 -6.34 10.22 -4.56
CA ARG A 208 -6.19 11.64 -4.20
C ARG A 208 -6.93 11.94 -2.90
N LYS A 209 -8.20 11.56 -2.78
CA LYS A 209 -9.01 11.74 -1.58
C LYS A 209 -8.37 11.14 -0.33
N LEU A 210 -7.84 9.91 -0.43
CA LEU A 210 -7.16 9.24 0.67
C LEU A 210 -5.88 9.97 1.10
N TYR A 211 -5.08 10.39 0.14
CA TYR A 211 -3.77 11.00 0.38
C TYR A 211 -3.88 12.46 0.81
N ASP A 212 -4.84 13.21 0.27
CA ASP A 212 -5.18 14.56 0.75
C ASP A 212 -5.59 14.55 2.24
N TYR A 213 -6.36 13.53 2.66
CA TYR A 213 -6.65 13.37 4.08
C TYR A 213 -5.38 13.17 4.91
N LEU A 214 -4.49 12.27 4.50
CA LEU A 214 -3.23 12.00 5.22
C LEU A 214 -2.35 13.25 5.29
N HIS A 215 -2.19 13.98 4.20
CA HIS A 215 -1.45 15.25 4.16
C HIS A 215 -2.09 16.31 5.05
N SER A 216 -3.42 16.39 5.12
CA SER A 216 -4.11 17.30 6.03
C SER A 216 -3.80 17.04 7.51
N GLN A 217 -3.36 15.81 7.82
CA GLN A 217 -2.94 15.38 9.15
C GLN A 217 -1.41 15.43 9.34
N GLY A 218 -0.65 15.89 8.34
CA GLY A 218 0.81 15.94 8.38
C GLY A 218 1.50 14.57 8.27
N VAL A 219 0.80 13.57 7.73
CA VAL A 219 1.30 12.19 7.58
C VAL A 219 1.94 12.01 6.22
N ILE A 220 3.16 11.46 6.18
CA ILE A 220 3.87 11.11 4.95
C ILE A 220 3.16 9.94 4.27
N VAL A 221 2.91 10.07 2.97
CA VAL A 221 2.30 9.03 2.14
C VAL A 221 3.39 8.22 1.44
N MET A 222 3.57 6.98 1.88
CA MET A 222 4.40 6.01 1.18
C MET A 222 3.50 5.02 0.43
N HIS A 223 3.53 5.07 -0.90
CA HIS A 223 2.83 4.07 -1.72
C HIS A 223 3.77 2.91 -2.02
N HIS A 224 3.38 1.70 -1.61
CA HIS A 224 4.11 0.48 -1.99
C HIS A 224 3.47 -0.15 -3.21
N ALA A 225 4.29 -0.32 -4.25
CA ALA A 225 4.00 -1.15 -5.41
C ALA A 225 5.33 -1.64 -5.99
N ASP A 226 5.55 -2.95 -6.00
CA ASP A 226 6.71 -3.57 -6.67
C ASP A 226 6.37 -3.92 -8.12
N SER A 227 6.10 -2.88 -8.89
CA SER A 227 5.48 -2.93 -10.21
C SER A 227 6.17 -2.00 -11.22
N TYR A 228 5.88 -2.23 -12.51
CA TYR A 228 6.17 -1.27 -13.57
C TYR A 228 5.06 -0.21 -13.62
N LEU A 229 5.36 1.03 -13.21
CA LEU A 229 4.39 2.14 -13.12
C LEU A 229 4.80 3.39 -13.90
N GLU A 230 5.82 3.31 -14.73
CA GLU A 230 6.35 4.46 -15.49
C GLU A 230 5.27 5.30 -16.21
N PRO A 231 4.21 4.70 -16.85
CA PRO A 231 3.20 5.49 -17.54
C PRO A 231 2.29 6.34 -16.67
N ILE A 232 2.21 6.07 -15.36
CA ILE A 232 1.35 6.78 -14.40
C ILE A 232 2.13 7.49 -13.29
N VAL A 233 3.45 7.55 -13.40
CA VAL A 233 4.31 8.07 -12.33
C VAL A 233 4.06 9.55 -12.01
N GLU A 234 3.72 10.37 -13.02
CA GLU A 234 3.38 11.77 -12.81
C GLU A 234 2.03 11.91 -12.10
N ASP A 235 1.06 11.06 -12.45
CA ASP A 235 -0.22 10.96 -11.75
C ASP A 235 -0.03 10.56 -10.28
N MET A 236 0.90 9.64 -9.98
CA MET A 236 1.23 9.26 -8.59
C MET A 236 1.74 10.48 -7.79
N ALA A 237 2.62 11.27 -8.37
CA ALA A 237 3.09 12.51 -7.73
C ALA A 237 1.96 13.54 -7.58
N GLU A 238 1.06 13.64 -8.54
CA GLU A 238 -0.10 14.57 -8.52
C GLU A 238 -1.14 14.20 -7.46
N ILE A 239 -1.36 12.93 -7.18
CA ILE A 239 -2.27 12.47 -6.12
C ILE A 239 -1.65 12.52 -4.73
N GLY A 240 -0.38 12.95 -4.61
CA GLY A 240 0.28 13.15 -3.33
C GLY A 240 1.04 11.94 -2.78
N VAL A 241 1.62 11.11 -3.63
CA VAL A 241 2.59 10.11 -3.16
C VAL A 241 3.91 10.82 -2.84
N ASP A 242 4.32 10.82 -1.57
CA ASP A 242 5.61 11.39 -1.16
C ASP A 242 6.77 10.43 -1.44
N ILE A 243 6.53 9.13 -1.25
CA ILE A 243 7.54 8.08 -1.45
C ILE A 243 6.90 6.91 -2.22
N TRP A 244 7.41 6.60 -3.41
CA TRP A 244 7.11 5.33 -4.07
C TRP A 244 8.13 4.29 -3.62
N GLN A 245 7.70 3.32 -2.82
CA GLN A 245 8.51 2.23 -2.32
C GLN A 245 8.23 0.94 -3.12
N GLY A 246 9.28 0.20 -3.46
CA GLY A 246 9.19 -1.01 -4.28
C GLY A 246 9.51 -0.78 -5.76
N VAL A 247 10.09 0.38 -6.11
CA VAL A 247 10.45 0.68 -7.50
C VAL A 247 11.31 -0.43 -8.08
N LEU A 248 10.81 -1.12 -9.13
CA LEU A 248 11.57 -2.17 -9.82
C LEU A 248 12.57 -1.55 -10.82
N ASN A 249 13.66 -2.27 -11.05
CA ASN A 249 14.70 -1.90 -12.03
C ASN A 249 14.24 -2.03 -13.50
N THR A 250 13.03 -2.53 -13.74
CA THR A 250 12.38 -2.53 -15.06
C THR A 250 11.81 -1.18 -15.44
N ASN A 251 11.60 -0.28 -14.45
CA ASN A 251 11.26 1.11 -14.68
C ASN A 251 12.52 1.91 -15.07
N ASN A 252 12.40 2.90 -15.94
CA ASN A 252 13.47 3.83 -16.25
C ASN A 252 13.63 4.87 -15.12
N ILE A 253 14.30 4.46 -14.04
CA ILE A 253 14.41 5.25 -12.79
C ILE A 253 14.98 6.65 -13.03
N ALA A 254 15.96 6.79 -13.93
CA ALA A 254 16.57 8.09 -14.25
C ALA A 254 15.53 9.02 -14.89
N ALA A 255 14.82 8.55 -15.93
CA ALA A 255 13.77 9.33 -16.58
C ALA A 255 12.59 9.65 -15.63
N ILE A 256 12.22 8.71 -14.77
CA ILE A 256 11.18 8.93 -13.74
C ILE A 256 11.64 10.03 -12.77
N SER A 257 12.87 9.95 -12.27
CA SER A 257 13.42 10.94 -11.35
C SER A 257 13.43 12.36 -11.96
N GLU A 258 13.73 12.48 -13.25
CA GLU A 258 13.64 13.76 -13.97
C GLU A 258 12.19 14.27 -14.07
N LYS A 259 11.23 13.38 -14.33
CA LYS A 259 9.80 13.74 -14.46
C LYS A 259 9.16 14.17 -13.15
N VAL A 260 9.39 13.41 -12.08
CA VAL A 260 8.75 13.70 -10.78
C VAL A 260 9.54 14.75 -9.99
N GLY A 261 10.86 14.88 -10.21
CA GLY A 261 11.71 15.82 -9.52
C GLY A 261 11.59 15.70 -8.00
N ASP A 262 11.43 16.86 -7.34
CA ASP A 262 11.30 16.93 -5.88
C ASP A 262 9.89 16.59 -5.36
N ARG A 263 8.95 16.19 -6.24
CA ARG A 263 7.56 15.92 -5.85
C ARG A 263 7.35 14.54 -5.23
N MET A 264 8.22 13.59 -5.53
CA MET A 264 8.11 12.21 -5.04
C MET A 264 9.49 11.55 -4.97
N LEU A 265 9.80 10.90 -3.84
CA LEU A 265 10.99 10.09 -3.68
C LEU A 265 10.79 8.69 -4.25
N LEU A 266 11.85 8.15 -4.85
CA LEU A 266 11.88 6.77 -5.35
C LEU A 266 12.70 5.91 -4.38
N MET A 267 12.08 4.84 -3.86
CA MET A 267 12.72 3.90 -2.93
C MET A 267 12.67 2.49 -3.51
N GLY A 268 13.81 2.03 -4.04
CA GLY A 268 13.94 0.73 -4.72
C GLY A 268 15.07 0.76 -5.74
N GLY A 269 14.85 0.13 -6.90
CA GLY A 269 15.79 0.12 -8.01
C GLY A 269 16.93 -0.90 -7.88
N ILE A 270 16.95 -1.68 -6.80
CA ILE A 270 17.94 -2.73 -6.59
C ILE A 270 17.35 -4.06 -7.10
N ASP A 271 18.12 -4.76 -7.94
CA ASP A 271 17.74 -6.08 -8.41
C ASP A 271 17.68 -7.06 -7.21
N SER A 272 16.52 -7.68 -7.00
CA SER A 272 16.35 -8.68 -5.95
C SER A 272 17.09 -10.01 -6.27
N VAL A 273 17.50 -10.23 -7.52
CA VAL A 273 18.29 -11.39 -7.95
C VAL A 273 19.79 -11.10 -7.83
N ILE A 274 20.28 -10.93 -6.61
CA ILE A 274 21.67 -10.57 -6.28
C ILE A 274 22.66 -11.73 -6.55
N ASP A 275 22.23 -12.96 -6.71
CA ASP A 275 23.09 -14.16 -6.82
C ASP A 275 24.18 -14.08 -7.92
N ARG A 276 24.02 -13.24 -8.94
CA ARG A 276 25.04 -13.08 -9.98
C ARG A 276 26.12 -12.04 -9.63
N ILE A 277 25.84 -11.06 -8.80
CA ILE A 277 26.80 -10.00 -8.46
C ILE A 277 27.80 -10.50 -7.43
N PHE A 278 27.38 -11.26 -6.43
CA PHE A 278 28.30 -11.84 -5.44
C PHE A 278 29.28 -12.84 -6.05
N THR A 279 28.88 -13.59 -7.07
CA THR A 279 29.76 -14.54 -7.78
C THR A 279 30.86 -13.81 -8.61
N ILE A 280 30.61 -12.59 -9.05
CA ILE A 280 31.56 -11.78 -9.81
C ILE A 280 32.60 -11.11 -8.89
N LEU A 281 32.21 -10.74 -7.68
CA LEU A 281 33.10 -10.07 -6.70
C LEU A 281 33.97 -11.05 -5.89
N GLN A 282 33.72 -12.37 -5.99
CA GLN A 282 34.54 -13.43 -5.37
C GLN A 282 35.57 -14.05 -6.33
N ARG A 283 35.66 -13.57 -7.56
CA ARG A 283 36.70 -13.93 -8.54
C ARG A 283 37.65 -12.78 -8.77
#